data_25d7de80294ecd0745aa4f9d5c9369a0
#
_entry.id   25d7de80294ecd0745aa4f9d5c9369a0
#
_cell.length_a   1.000
_cell.length_b   1.000
_cell.length_c   1.000
_cell.angle_alpha   90.00
_cell.angle_beta   90.00
_cell.angle_gamma   90.00
#
_symmetry.space_group_name_H-M   'P 1'
#
loop_
_entity.id
_entity.type
_entity.pdbx_description
1 polymer ?
#
loop_
_entity_poly.entity_id
_entity_poly.type
_entity_poly.pdbx_seq_one_letter_code
_entity_poly.pdbx_strand_id
1 'polypeptide(L)'
;MEQRKKVLITNLYFQKFTGSELHVLEFAHLFKEKGYDVVIAVYKKSYPLLQELEEGITVIECQKEALKEMEFEIVFIQHFPVFDYLVSRYGLKYKRMVVSKLSVINAMENLPVCTQEAAFILCVSPECADMVAMQVPEGTKIRVFQNCVEAEYFEGSSEYAGYKRALDKIAIISNHIPQELLELKEKMGGYYQVDLIGLGYRTEQVNAEFLQQYDLVITIGRTVPRCLAMGVPVYVYDYLGGPGYLTEANFSLAERNN
;
A
#
# COMPACT_ATOMS: atom_id res chain seq x y z
N MET A 1 32.70 11.72 11.43
CA MET A 1 31.61 11.22 10.59
C MET A 1 30.30 11.60 11.28
N GLU A 2 29.49 12.41 10.65
CA GLU A 2 28.16 12.74 11.19
C GLU A 2 27.31 11.47 11.25
N GLN A 3 26.73 11.18 12.41
CA GLN A 3 25.90 9.99 12.58
C GLN A 3 24.63 10.15 11.72
N ARG A 4 24.40 9.21 10.79
CA ARG A 4 23.21 9.26 9.94
C ARG A 4 21.93 9.27 10.78
N LYS A 5 20.99 10.10 10.42
CA LYS A 5 19.67 10.15 11.06
C LYS A 5 18.89 8.88 10.78
N LYS A 6 18.21 8.36 11.79
CA LYS A 6 17.44 7.11 11.67
C LYS A 6 15.96 7.39 11.52
N VAL A 7 15.30 6.60 10.69
CA VAL A 7 13.83 6.56 10.56
C VAL A 7 13.33 5.19 10.99
N LEU A 8 12.29 5.16 11.81
CA LEU A 8 11.54 3.97 12.12
C LEU A 8 10.24 3.95 11.34
N ILE A 9 9.95 2.85 10.65
CA ILE A 9 8.65 2.60 10.02
C ILE A 9 8.01 1.42 10.76
N THR A 10 6.75 1.55 11.17
CA THR A 10 6.03 0.46 11.85
C THR A 10 4.98 -0.16 10.95
N ASN A 11 4.91 -1.48 10.88
CA ASN A 11 3.85 -2.23 10.25
C ASN A 11 3.60 -3.53 11.02
N LEU A 12 2.42 -4.14 10.87
CA LEU A 12 2.13 -5.38 11.59
C LEU A 12 2.95 -6.54 11.04
N TYR A 13 3.02 -6.67 9.72
CA TYR A 13 3.73 -7.74 9.03
C TYR A 13 4.66 -7.19 7.94
N PHE A 14 5.68 -7.96 7.57
CA PHE A 14 6.53 -7.73 6.41
C PHE A 14 6.84 -9.08 5.77
N GLN A 15 5.88 -9.61 4.99
CA GLN A 15 5.88 -11.00 4.54
C GLN A 15 5.41 -11.19 3.09
N LYS A 16 4.45 -10.37 2.63
CA LYS A 16 3.73 -10.57 1.37
C LYS A 16 3.60 -9.25 0.61
N PHE A 17 3.21 -9.32 -0.65
CA PHE A 17 2.96 -8.15 -1.51
C PHE A 17 1.57 -7.55 -1.25
N THR A 18 1.24 -7.25 0.02
CA THR A 18 -0.02 -6.56 0.36
C THR A 18 0.13 -5.05 0.32
N GLY A 19 -0.99 -4.32 0.24
CA GLY A 19 -0.97 -2.85 0.09
C GLY A 19 -0.15 -2.13 1.15
N SER A 20 -0.35 -2.44 2.43
CA SER A 20 0.39 -1.79 3.54
C SER A 20 1.87 -2.16 3.56
N GLU A 21 2.23 -3.40 3.22
CA GLU A 21 3.61 -3.87 3.20
C GLU A 21 4.39 -3.25 2.04
N LEU A 22 3.77 -3.14 0.85
CA LEU A 22 4.35 -2.43 -0.29
C LEU A 22 4.50 -0.94 -0.03
N HIS A 23 3.54 -0.31 0.64
CA HIS A 23 3.65 1.09 1.07
C HIS A 23 4.83 1.33 2.02
N VAL A 24 5.02 0.43 2.98
CA VAL A 24 6.19 0.46 3.88
C VAL A 24 7.49 0.32 3.10
N LEU A 25 7.55 -0.58 2.14
CA LEU A 25 8.74 -0.80 1.30
C LEU A 25 9.08 0.47 0.48
N GLU A 26 8.10 1.09 -0.16
CA GLU A 26 8.28 2.35 -0.90
C GLU A 26 8.81 3.48 -0.03
N PHE A 27 8.19 3.70 1.14
CA PHE A 27 8.68 4.73 2.05
C PHE A 27 10.05 4.41 2.61
N ALA A 28 10.39 3.12 2.81
CA ALA A 28 11.72 2.71 3.22
C ALA A 28 12.77 3.07 2.16
N HIS A 29 12.51 2.80 0.90
CA HIS A 29 13.37 3.20 -0.22
C HIS A 29 13.49 4.72 -0.32
N LEU A 30 12.37 5.44 -0.24
CA LEU A 30 12.36 6.90 -0.27
C LEU A 30 13.20 7.52 0.86
N PHE A 31 13.05 7.06 2.09
CA PHE A 31 13.85 7.56 3.21
C PHE A 31 15.33 7.23 3.03
N LYS A 32 15.65 6.05 2.51
CA LYS A 32 17.03 5.69 2.20
C LYS A 32 17.66 6.60 1.15
N GLU A 33 16.95 6.88 0.06
CA GLU A 33 17.38 7.84 -0.98
C GLU A 33 17.64 9.24 -0.39
N LYS A 34 16.86 9.64 0.63
CA LYS A 34 17.05 10.89 1.37
C LYS A 34 18.19 10.83 2.41
N GLY A 35 18.96 9.74 2.46
CA GLY A 35 20.15 9.59 3.30
C GLY A 35 19.87 9.16 4.75
N TYR A 36 18.69 8.64 5.06
CA TYR A 36 18.40 8.08 6.38
C TYR A 36 18.84 6.61 6.48
N ASP A 37 19.21 6.19 7.69
CA ASP A 37 19.26 4.78 8.06
C ASP A 37 17.85 4.34 8.40
N VAL A 38 17.34 3.33 7.68
CA VAL A 38 15.93 2.92 7.79
C VAL A 38 15.80 1.62 8.60
N VAL A 39 14.93 1.66 9.61
CA VAL A 39 14.52 0.51 10.40
C VAL A 39 13.02 0.30 10.24
N ILE A 40 12.63 -0.90 9.83
CA ILE A 40 11.23 -1.32 9.77
C ILE A 40 10.97 -2.24 10.98
N ALA A 41 10.06 -1.85 11.87
CA ALA A 41 9.64 -2.67 13.00
C ALA A 41 8.31 -3.35 12.72
N VAL A 42 8.25 -4.68 12.92
CA VAL A 42 7.09 -5.51 12.63
C VAL A 42 6.91 -6.59 13.70
N TYR A 43 5.71 -7.19 13.80
CA TYR A 43 5.53 -8.39 14.63
C TYR A 43 6.16 -9.61 13.99
N LYS A 44 6.07 -9.73 12.65
CA LYS A 44 6.60 -10.88 11.93
C LYS A 44 7.07 -10.50 10.53
N LYS A 45 8.21 -11.06 10.15
CA LYS A 45 8.80 -10.90 8.83
C LYS A 45 9.08 -12.26 8.18
N SER A 46 8.98 -12.35 6.86
CA SER A 46 9.36 -13.53 6.08
C SER A 46 9.52 -13.22 4.60
N TYR A 47 10.00 -14.20 3.85
CA TYR A 47 9.96 -14.18 2.39
C TYR A 47 8.51 -14.25 1.87
N PRO A 48 8.20 -13.73 0.65
CA PRO A 48 9.19 -13.20 -0.32
C PRO A 48 9.62 -11.74 -0.07
N LEU A 49 8.90 -10.92 0.67
CA LEU A 49 9.10 -9.47 0.74
C LEU A 49 10.49 -9.05 1.25
N LEU A 50 11.14 -9.88 2.05
CA LEU A 50 12.53 -9.63 2.49
C LEU A 50 13.55 -9.59 1.35
N GLN A 51 13.24 -10.16 0.19
CA GLN A 51 14.13 -10.15 -0.99
C GLN A 51 14.13 -8.79 -1.70
N GLU A 52 13.07 -8.00 -1.52
CA GLU A 52 12.91 -6.67 -2.12
C GLU A 52 13.67 -5.56 -1.38
N LEU A 53 14.34 -5.91 -0.27
CA LEU A 53 15.05 -4.93 0.55
C LEU A 53 16.40 -4.56 -0.06
N GLU A 54 16.62 -3.28 -0.21
CA GLU A 54 17.93 -2.74 -0.52
C GLU A 54 18.89 -2.83 0.68
N GLU A 55 20.20 -2.90 0.37
CA GLU A 55 21.24 -2.83 1.39
C GLU A 55 21.12 -1.56 2.24
N GLY A 56 21.15 -1.70 3.57
CA GLY A 56 21.02 -0.60 4.53
C GLY A 56 19.59 -0.33 5.02
N ILE A 57 18.58 -1.10 4.56
CA ILE A 57 17.27 -1.17 5.19
C ILE A 57 17.23 -2.38 6.11
N THR A 58 16.89 -2.17 7.38
CA THR A 58 16.87 -3.24 8.39
C THR A 58 15.44 -3.52 8.83
N VAL A 59 15.00 -4.80 8.77
CA VAL A 59 13.70 -5.21 9.34
C VAL A 59 13.93 -5.93 10.66
N ILE A 60 13.29 -5.45 11.73
CA ILE A 60 13.42 -5.99 13.09
C ILE A 60 12.02 -6.38 13.60
N GLU A 61 11.92 -7.59 14.17
CA GLU A 61 10.70 -7.94 14.90
C GLU A 61 10.65 -7.14 16.21
N CYS A 62 9.51 -6.50 16.48
CA CYS A 62 9.36 -5.52 17.56
C CYS A 62 9.59 -6.09 18.96
N GLN A 63 9.54 -7.44 19.12
CA GLN A 63 9.85 -8.14 20.38
C GLN A 63 11.36 -8.20 20.66
N LYS A 64 12.21 -7.82 19.71
CA LYS A 64 13.67 -7.85 19.88
C LYS A 64 14.16 -6.60 20.64
N GLU A 65 14.96 -6.81 21.68
CA GLU A 65 15.51 -5.72 22.51
C GLU A 65 16.43 -4.75 21.76
N ALA A 66 16.87 -5.12 20.57
CA ALA A 66 17.69 -4.25 19.72
C ALA A 66 17.07 -2.86 19.45
N LEU A 67 15.74 -2.73 19.55
CA LEU A 67 15.02 -1.46 19.36
C LEU A 67 15.07 -0.55 20.60
N LYS A 68 15.35 -1.10 21.79
CA LYS A 68 15.28 -0.39 23.07
C LYS A 68 16.22 0.81 23.20
N GLU A 69 17.45 0.67 22.65
CA GLU A 69 18.50 1.69 22.76
C GLU A 69 18.56 2.61 21.52
N MET A 70 17.63 2.45 20.58
CA MET A 70 17.63 3.25 19.37
C MET A 70 16.85 4.56 19.55
N GLU A 71 17.40 5.63 18.96
CA GLU A 71 16.75 6.93 18.86
C GLU A 71 16.47 7.24 17.38
N PHE A 72 15.28 7.78 17.10
CA PHE A 72 14.84 8.05 15.74
C PHE A 72 14.58 9.53 15.49
N GLU A 73 15.00 10.04 14.36
CA GLU A 73 14.65 11.40 13.90
C GLU A 73 13.17 11.46 13.54
N ILE A 74 12.66 10.38 12.89
CA ILE A 74 11.27 10.25 12.46
C ILE A 74 10.78 8.87 12.84
N VAL A 75 9.54 8.78 13.37
CA VAL A 75 8.75 7.56 13.37
C VAL A 75 7.61 7.72 12.37
N PHE A 76 7.51 6.78 11.43
CA PHE A 76 6.45 6.68 10.44
C PHE A 76 5.53 5.51 10.82
N ILE A 77 4.33 5.81 11.25
CA ILE A 77 3.39 4.83 11.81
C ILE A 77 2.41 4.42 10.71
N GLN A 78 2.56 3.19 10.19
CA GLN A 78 1.59 2.58 9.29
C GLN A 78 0.54 1.78 10.06
N HIS A 79 0.96 0.91 10.99
CA HIS A 79 0.06 0.18 11.89
C HIS A 79 0.37 0.54 13.34
N PHE A 80 -0.60 1.14 14.04
CA PHE A 80 -0.43 1.67 15.40
C PHE A 80 -0.07 0.60 16.44
N PRO A 81 -0.53 -0.68 16.38
CA PRO A 81 -0.24 -1.62 17.47
C PRO A 81 1.25 -1.91 17.64
N VAL A 82 2.05 -1.85 16.57
CA VAL A 82 3.51 -2.01 16.67
C VAL A 82 4.13 -0.78 17.34
N PHE A 83 3.69 0.41 16.98
CA PHE A 83 4.14 1.64 17.60
C PHE A 83 3.81 1.66 19.11
N ASP A 84 2.56 1.39 19.48
CA ASP A 84 2.11 1.36 20.88
C ASP A 84 2.88 0.32 21.71
N TYR A 85 3.17 -0.85 21.11
CA TYR A 85 4.02 -1.85 21.76
C TYR A 85 5.43 -1.31 22.03
N LEU A 86 6.06 -0.66 21.07
CA LEU A 86 7.41 -0.11 21.22
C LEU A 86 7.46 1.02 22.25
N VAL A 87 6.45 1.89 22.27
CA VAL A 87 6.34 2.97 23.26
C VAL A 87 6.17 2.38 24.67
N SER A 88 5.19 1.48 24.85
CA SER A 88 4.87 0.90 26.15
C SER A 88 5.96 -0.01 26.69
N ARG A 89 6.60 -0.80 25.82
CA ARG A 89 7.60 -1.80 26.23
C ARG A 89 8.99 -1.24 26.40
N TYR A 90 9.40 -0.30 25.54
CA TYR A 90 10.78 0.18 25.46
C TYR A 90 10.94 1.67 25.69
N GLY A 91 9.84 2.44 25.80
CA GLY A 91 9.92 3.88 25.89
C GLY A 91 10.55 4.49 24.64
N LEU A 92 10.00 4.13 23.45
CA LEU A 92 10.53 4.51 22.13
C LEU A 92 10.88 6.01 22.08
N LYS A 93 12.11 6.32 21.67
CA LYS A 93 12.61 7.69 21.56
C LYS A 93 12.58 8.17 20.12
N TYR A 94 11.89 9.26 19.86
CA TYR A 94 11.81 9.88 18.54
C TYR A 94 11.61 11.41 18.65
N LYS A 95 11.95 12.12 17.56
CA LYS A 95 11.77 13.59 17.52
C LYS A 95 10.52 14.03 16.81
N ARG A 96 10.11 13.30 15.78
CA ARG A 96 8.95 13.61 14.94
C ARG A 96 8.15 12.37 14.65
N MET A 97 6.83 12.51 14.62
CA MET A 97 5.90 11.45 14.31
C MET A 97 5.09 11.81 13.06
N VAL A 98 4.94 10.85 12.18
CA VAL A 98 4.04 10.86 11.02
C VAL A 98 3.13 9.65 11.13
N VAL A 99 1.84 9.86 11.01
CA VAL A 99 0.86 8.75 10.98
C VAL A 99 0.41 8.57 9.54
N SER A 100 0.45 7.33 9.04
CA SER A 100 -0.03 6.96 7.72
C SER A 100 -1.35 6.21 7.83
N LYS A 101 -2.31 6.55 6.96
CA LYS A 101 -3.63 5.92 6.90
C LYS A 101 -4.00 5.61 5.46
N LEU A 102 -4.12 4.31 5.16
CA LEU A 102 -4.43 3.81 3.82
C LEU A 102 -5.88 3.35 3.67
N SER A 103 -6.61 3.19 4.78
CA SER A 103 -7.97 2.67 4.76
C SER A 103 -8.83 3.35 5.83
N VAL A 104 -10.07 3.61 5.51
CA VAL A 104 -11.05 4.14 6.47
C VAL A 104 -11.59 3.08 7.43
N ILE A 105 -11.48 1.80 7.07
CA ILE A 105 -12.07 0.68 7.79
C ILE A 105 -11.07 -0.25 8.49
N ASN A 106 -9.77 -0.19 8.15
CA ASN A 106 -8.77 -1.08 8.72
C ASN A 106 -8.46 -0.70 10.16
N ALA A 107 -8.84 -1.55 11.12
CA ALA A 107 -8.62 -1.30 12.53
C ALA A 107 -7.13 -1.18 12.94
N MET A 108 -6.22 -1.81 12.19
CA MET A 108 -4.77 -1.71 12.45
C MET A 108 -4.22 -0.33 12.12
N GLU A 109 -4.94 0.45 11.34
CA GLU A 109 -4.63 1.82 10.95
C GLU A 109 -5.41 2.87 11.76
N ASN A 110 -6.03 2.49 12.87
CA ASN A 110 -6.60 3.46 13.78
C ASN A 110 -5.52 4.42 14.30
N LEU A 111 -5.95 5.64 14.59
CA LEU A 111 -5.03 6.67 15.05
C LEU A 111 -4.48 6.32 16.44
N PRO A 112 -3.15 6.39 16.68
CA PRO A 112 -2.59 6.22 18.01
C PRO A 112 -3.09 7.30 18.99
N VAL A 113 -3.10 7.00 20.28
CA VAL A 113 -3.59 7.93 21.33
C VAL A 113 -2.87 9.27 21.29
N CYS A 114 -1.57 9.28 20.95
CA CYS A 114 -0.75 10.50 20.86
C CYS A 114 -0.79 11.19 19.48
N THR A 115 -1.80 10.94 18.66
CA THR A 115 -1.92 11.50 17.29
C THR A 115 -1.82 13.03 17.25
N GLN A 116 -2.24 13.75 18.32
CA GLN A 116 -2.07 15.21 18.41
C GLN A 116 -0.60 15.66 18.38
N GLU A 117 0.34 14.76 18.62
CA GLU A 117 1.79 15.04 18.56
C GLU A 117 2.35 14.85 17.16
N ALA A 118 1.55 14.32 16.22
CA ALA A 118 1.99 14.08 14.87
C ALA A 118 2.36 15.40 14.14
N ALA A 119 3.50 15.40 13.46
CA ALA A 119 3.89 16.50 12.59
C ALA A 119 2.85 16.68 11.47
N PHE A 120 2.30 15.58 10.98
CA PHE A 120 1.13 15.52 10.08
C PHE A 120 0.60 14.06 10.00
N ILE A 121 -0.64 13.92 9.53
CA ILE A 121 -1.24 12.65 9.18
C ILE A 121 -1.29 12.55 7.66
N LEU A 122 -0.77 11.45 7.12
CA LEU A 122 -0.71 11.16 5.71
C LEU A 122 -1.85 10.20 5.33
N CYS A 123 -2.76 10.65 4.49
CA CYS A 123 -3.93 9.87 4.06
C CYS A 123 -3.79 9.50 2.58
N VAL A 124 -4.17 8.28 2.23
CA VAL A 124 -4.06 7.78 0.85
C VAL A 124 -5.07 8.42 -0.11
N SER A 125 -6.17 8.96 0.41
CA SER A 125 -7.24 9.56 -0.39
C SER A 125 -7.92 10.74 0.31
N PRO A 126 -8.63 11.60 -0.42
CA PRO A 126 -9.45 12.64 0.17
C PRO A 126 -10.53 12.09 1.11
N GLU A 127 -11.18 10.96 0.78
CA GLU A 127 -12.12 10.28 1.68
C GLU A 127 -11.47 9.94 3.02
N CYS A 128 -10.29 9.35 2.98
CA CYS A 128 -9.53 9.02 4.17
C CYS A 128 -9.18 10.27 5.00
N ALA A 129 -8.82 11.36 4.35
CA ALA A 129 -8.55 12.64 5.00
C ALA A 129 -9.79 13.25 5.66
N ASP A 130 -10.95 13.20 5.00
CA ASP A 130 -12.22 13.66 5.54
C ASP A 130 -12.61 12.86 6.79
N MET A 131 -12.43 11.52 6.77
CA MET A 131 -12.70 10.65 7.92
C MET A 131 -11.75 10.93 9.10
N VAL A 132 -10.47 11.18 8.82
CA VAL A 132 -9.48 11.56 9.85
C VAL A 132 -9.82 12.92 10.44
N ALA A 133 -10.23 13.90 9.63
CA ALA A 133 -10.57 15.24 10.10
C ALA A 133 -11.70 15.24 11.14
N MET A 134 -12.62 14.27 11.06
CA MET A 134 -13.69 14.12 12.07
C MET A 134 -13.21 13.53 13.41
N GLN A 135 -12.00 12.95 13.45
CA GLN A 135 -11.47 12.22 14.62
C GLN A 135 -10.37 12.97 15.36
N VAL A 136 -9.85 14.05 14.78
CA VAL A 136 -8.70 14.80 15.33
C VAL A 136 -9.08 16.24 15.65
N PRO A 137 -8.36 16.93 16.56
CA PRO A 137 -8.58 18.35 16.86
C PRO A 137 -8.45 19.23 15.62
N GLU A 138 -9.22 20.31 15.59
CA GLU A 138 -9.10 21.34 14.56
C GLU A 138 -7.66 21.88 14.50
N GLY A 139 -7.16 22.11 13.28
CA GLY A 139 -5.77 22.55 13.06
C GLY A 139 -4.75 21.41 12.95
N THR A 140 -5.14 20.14 13.16
CA THR A 140 -4.28 19.00 12.87
C THR A 140 -3.91 18.99 11.38
N LYS A 141 -2.61 18.85 11.09
CA LYS A 141 -2.12 18.83 9.70
C LYS A 141 -2.41 17.50 9.05
N ILE A 142 -3.35 17.47 8.12
CA ILE A 142 -3.66 16.31 7.28
C ILE A 142 -3.13 16.56 5.87
N ARG A 143 -2.51 15.56 5.26
CA ARG A 143 -1.98 15.58 3.90
C ARG A 143 -2.52 14.38 3.14
N VAL A 144 -2.98 14.61 1.91
CA VAL A 144 -3.31 13.53 1.00
C VAL A 144 -2.08 13.19 0.17
N PHE A 145 -1.74 11.91 0.12
CA PHE A 145 -0.67 11.36 -0.70
C PHE A 145 -1.20 10.07 -1.32
N GLN A 146 -1.74 10.20 -2.52
CA GLN A 146 -2.33 9.09 -3.26
C GLN A 146 -1.27 8.04 -3.66
N ASN A 147 -1.74 6.85 -4.00
CA ASN A 147 -0.87 5.80 -4.49
C ASN A 147 -0.09 6.28 -5.72
N CYS A 148 1.23 6.25 -5.62
CA CYS A 148 2.13 6.59 -6.72
C CYS A 148 2.25 5.43 -7.71
N VAL A 149 2.62 5.77 -8.93
CA VAL A 149 2.94 4.80 -9.97
C VAL A 149 4.41 4.94 -10.33
N GLU A 150 5.13 3.85 -10.29
CA GLU A 150 6.54 3.79 -10.61
C GLU A 150 6.76 4.02 -12.11
N ALA A 151 7.94 4.57 -12.48
CA ALA A 151 8.23 4.99 -13.87
C ALA A 151 8.10 3.84 -14.90
N GLU A 152 8.41 2.61 -14.48
CA GLU A 152 8.34 1.42 -15.33
C GLU A 152 6.95 1.16 -15.94
N TYR A 153 5.88 1.57 -15.25
CA TYR A 153 4.51 1.38 -15.76
C TYR A 153 4.15 2.36 -16.88
N PHE A 154 4.90 3.43 -17.06
CA PHE A 154 4.69 4.38 -18.16
C PHE A 154 5.48 3.99 -19.41
N GLU A 155 6.57 3.24 -19.29
CA GLU A 155 7.43 2.86 -20.40
C GLU A 155 6.74 1.91 -21.39
N GLY A 156 5.81 1.07 -20.92
CA GLY A 156 5.00 0.15 -21.71
C GLY A 156 3.74 0.76 -22.34
N SER A 157 3.38 1.98 -21.99
CA SER A 157 2.08 2.58 -22.36
C SER A 157 1.90 2.85 -23.87
N SER A 158 2.99 3.00 -24.64
CA SER A 158 2.93 3.28 -26.08
C SER A 158 2.41 2.10 -26.92
N GLU A 159 2.53 0.87 -26.43
CA GLU A 159 2.05 -0.33 -27.13
C GLU A 159 0.52 -0.53 -26.97
N TYR A 160 -0.08 0.01 -25.91
CA TYR A 160 -1.53 -0.10 -25.66
C TYR A 160 -2.36 1.03 -26.28
N ALA A 161 -1.74 2.17 -26.59
CA ALA A 161 -2.41 3.33 -27.16
C ALA A 161 -2.91 3.05 -28.59
N GLY A 162 -4.12 2.53 -28.73
CA GLY A 162 -4.80 2.30 -30.00
C GLY A 162 -5.10 0.84 -30.35
N TYR A 163 -4.69 -0.13 -29.55
CA TYR A 163 -5.02 -1.54 -29.77
C TYR A 163 -6.42 -1.87 -29.22
N LYS A 164 -7.38 -2.16 -30.11
CA LYS A 164 -8.57 -2.93 -29.76
C LYS A 164 -8.16 -4.40 -29.68
N ARG A 165 -7.62 -4.83 -28.53
CA ARG A 165 -7.46 -6.26 -28.25
C ARG A 165 -8.86 -6.88 -28.09
N ALA A 166 -9.05 -8.08 -28.65
CA ALA A 166 -10.15 -8.92 -28.25
C ALA A 166 -9.92 -9.30 -26.76
N LEU A 167 -10.97 -9.27 -25.95
CA LEU A 167 -10.88 -9.74 -24.58
C LEU A 167 -10.63 -11.25 -24.59
N ASP A 168 -9.52 -11.70 -24.03
CA ASP A 168 -9.11 -13.10 -23.97
C ASP A 168 -8.64 -13.47 -22.54
N LYS A 169 -7.84 -12.58 -21.91
CA LYS A 169 -7.19 -12.85 -20.65
C LYS A 169 -7.53 -11.80 -19.59
N ILE A 170 -8.09 -12.27 -18.46
CA ILE A 170 -8.58 -11.43 -17.35
C ILE A 170 -7.80 -11.77 -16.08
N ALA A 171 -7.30 -10.76 -15.36
CA ALA A 171 -6.81 -10.93 -14.01
C ALA A 171 -7.82 -10.41 -12.98
N ILE A 172 -8.07 -11.19 -11.93
CA ILE A 172 -8.75 -10.73 -10.72
C ILE A 172 -7.69 -10.63 -9.62
N ILE A 173 -7.35 -9.39 -9.25
CA ILE A 173 -6.24 -9.10 -8.32
C ILE A 173 -6.81 -8.47 -7.06
N SER A 174 -6.93 -9.26 -5.99
CA SER A 174 -7.37 -8.81 -4.67
C SER A 174 -6.91 -9.77 -3.58
N ASN A 175 -6.64 -9.24 -2.39
CA ASN A 175 -6.39 -10.06 -1.20
C ASN A 175 -7.68 -10.60 -0.57
N HIS A 176 -8.84 -10.12 -1.02
CA HIS A 176 -10.17 -10.48 -0.51
C HIS A 176 -11.14 -10.62 -1.68
N ILE A 177 -10.92 -11.64 -2.55
CA ILE A 177 -11.76 -11.89 -3.70
C ILE A 177 -13.15 -12.34 -3.22
N PRO A 178 -14.22 -11.58 -3.49
CA PRO A 178 -15.55 -11.93 -3.03
C PRO A 178 -16.16 -13.05 -3.87
N GLN A 179 -17.19 -13.72 -3.32
CA GLN A 179 -17.81 -14.91 -3.92
C GLN A 179 -18.36 -14.63 -5.32
N GLU A 180 -18.94 -13.47 -5.57
CA GLU A 180 -19.47 -13.10 -6.87
C GLU A 180 -18.42 -13.03 -7.99
N LEU A 181 -17.15 -12.68 -7.64
CA LEU A 181 -16.04 -12.73 -8.60
C LEU A 181 -15.58 -14.16 -8.87
N LEU A 182 -15.69 -15.06 -7.89
CA LEU A 182 -15.43 -16.48 -8.10
C LEU A 182 -16.48 -17.10 -9.02
N GLU A 183 -17.75 -16.77 -8.80
CA GLU A 183 -18.86 -17.19 -9.69
C GLU A 183 -18.72 -16.60 -11.10
N LEU A 184 -18.26 -15.35 -11.20
CA LEU A 184 -17.96 -14.73 -12.49
C LEU A 184 -16.89 -15.52 -13.24
N LYS A 185 -15.79 -15.90 -12.56
CA LYS A 185 -14.74 -16.74 -13.14
C LYS A 185 -15.30 -18.05 -13.67
N GLU A 186 -16.16 -18.75 -12.90
CA GLU A 186 -16.76 -20.00 -13.34
C GLU A 186 -17.62 -19.82 -14.61
N LYS A 187 -18.43 -18.77 -14.65
CA LYS A 187 -19.28 -18.44 -15.80
C LYS A 187 -18.47 -18.04 -17.05
N MET A 188 -17.36 -17.35 -16.85
CA MET A 188 -16.54 -16.84 -17.94
C MET A 188 -15.44 -17.81 -18.40
N GLY A 189 -15.08 -18.79 -17.58
CA GLY A 189 -13.96 -19.72 -17.83
C GLY A 189 -14.07 -20.60 -19.07
N GLY A 190 -15.26 -20.68 -19.70
CA GLY A 190 -15.46 -21.33 -21.00
C GLY A 190 -15.14 -20.44 -22.20
N TYR A 191 -14.97 -19.12 -21.99
CA TYR A 191 -14.79 -18.11 -23.03
C TYR A 191 -13.48 -17.35 -22.88
N TYR A 192 -12.98 -17.19 -21.64
CA TYR A 192 -11.82 -16.37 -21.31
C TYR A 192 -10.91 -17.11 -20.33
N GLN A 193 -9.62 -16.82 -20.40
CA GLN A 193 -8.71 -17.21 -19.33
C GLN A 193 -8.86 -16.23 -18.17
N VAL A 194 -9.24 -16.71 -16.98
CA VAL A 194 -9.42 -15.88 -15.78
C VAL A 194 -8.47 -16.35 -14.68
N ASP A 195 -7.49 -15.53 -14.35
CA ASP A 195 -6.51 -15.78 -13.30
C ASP A 195 -6.89 -15.07 -11.99
N LEU A 196 -6.73 -15.78 -10.85
CA LEU A 196 -6.94 -15.23 -9.51
C LEU A 196 -5.60 -14.98 -8.84
N ILE A 197 -5.37 -13.73 -8.40
CA ILE A 197 -4.10 -13.29 -7.80
C ILE A 197 -4.39 -12.63 -6.44
N GLY A 198 -3.68 -13.07 -5.41
CA GLY A 198 -3.81 -12.53 -4.06
C GLY A 198 -3.79 -13.60 -2.96
N LEU A 199 -4.21 -13.24 -1.76
CA LEU A 199 -4.21 -14.16 -0.61
C LEU A 199 -5.13 -15.37 -0.84
N GLY A 200 -4.57 -16.57 -0.67
CA GLY A 200 -5.30 -17.83 -0.89
C GLY A 200 -5.29 -18.32 -2.35
N TYR A 201 -4.73 -17.55 -3.26
CA TYR A 201 -4.59 -17.87 -4.67
C TYR A 201 -3.12 -17.74 -5.11
N ARG A 202 -2.87 -17.55 -6.41
CA ARG A 202 -1.53 -17.32 -6.94
C ARG A 202 -0.95 -16.04 -6.31
N THR A 203 0.22 -16.15 -5.67
CA THR A 203 0.96 -15.00 -5.14
C THR A 203 2.00 -14.57 -6.16
N GLU A 204 1.86 -13.37 -6.67
CA GLU A 204 2.74 -12.76 -7.67
C GLU A 204 3.05 -11.32 -7.30
N GLN A 205 4.23 -10.86 -7.71
CA GLN A 205 4.53 -9.45 -7.76
C GLN A 205 3.82 -8.83 -8.97
N VAL A 206 2.86 -7.94 -8.70
CA VAL A 206 2.09 -7.26 -9.74
C VAL A 206 2.93 -6.10 -10.29
N ASN A 207 3.86 -6.39 -11.19
CA ASN A 207 4.71 -5.44 -11.91
C ASN A 207 4.18 -5.16 -13.32
N ALA A 208 4.87 -4.30 -14.07
CA ALA A 208 4.46 -3.93 -15.42
C ALA A 208 4.44 -5.12 -16.38
N GLU A 209 5.46 -5.99 -16.35
CA GLU A 209 5.53 -7.20 -17.19
C GLU A 209 4.37 -8.16 -16.91
N PHE A 210 3.96 -8.26 -15.63
CA PHE A 210 2.80 -9.07 -15.24
C PHE A 210 1.49 -8.49 -15.80
N LEU A 211 1.24 -7.19 -15.60
CA LEU A 211 -0.02 -6.55 -16.01
C LEU A 211 -0.22 -6.52 -17.52
N GLN A 212 0.83 -6.35 -18.31
CA GLN A 212 0.71 -6.32 -19.77
C GLN A 212 0.25 -7.64 -20.41
N GLN A 213 0.22 -8.74 -19.67
CA GLN A 213 -0.29 -10.02 -20.13
C GLN A 213 -1.82 -10.10 -20.18
N TYR A 214 -2.52 -9.12 -19.60
CA TYR A 214 -3.97 -9.13 -19.44
C TYR A 214 -4.66 -8.06 -20.26
N ASP A 215 -5.86 -8.39 -20.76
CA ASP A 215 -6.70 -7.48 -21.54
C ASP A 215 -7.68 -6.71 -20.63
N LEU A 216 -7.94 -7.24 -19.43
CA LEU A 216 -8.75 -6.61 -18.38
C LEU A 216 -8.23 -7.01 -17.01
N VAL A 217 -8.15 -6.05 -16.10
CA VAL A 217 -7.82 -6.29 -14.70
C VAL A 217 -9.01 -5.88 -13.82
N ILE A 218 -9.45 -6.79 -12.96
CA ILE A 218 -10.47 -6.52 -11.92
C ILE A 218 -9.72 -6.37 -10.61
N THR A 219 -9.74 -5.19 -9.99
CA THR A 219 -8.93 -4.88 -8.83
C THR A 219 -9.40 -3.63 -8.09
N ILE A 220 -8.74 -3.30 -6.96
CA ILE A 220 -8.87 -2.02 -6.24
C ILE A 220 -7.49 -1.47 -5.84
N GLY A 221 -7.49 -0.27 -5.27
CA GLY A 221 -6.34 0.35 -4.61
C GLY A 221 -5.18 0.60 -5.58
N ARG A 222 -3.95 0.33 -5.14
CA ARG A 222 -2.73 0.71 -5.87
C ARG A 222 -2.52 0.05 -7.23
N THR A 223 -3.18 -1.07 -7.51
CA THR A 223 -3.09 -1.70 -8.85
C THR A 223 -3.88 -0.90 -9.89
N VAL A 224 -4.93 -0.18 -9.49
CA VAL A 224 -5.74 0.65 -10.40
C VAL A 224 -4.90 1.71 -11.14
N PRO A 225 -4.18 2.63 -10.46
CA PRO A 225 -3.37 3.63 -11.15
C PRO A 225 -2.24 3.01 -12.01
N ARG A 226 -1.69 1.85 -11.63
CA ARG A 226 -0.72 1.12 -12.44
C ARG A 226 -1.32 0.65 -13.76
N CYS A 227 -2.52 0.06 -13.74
CA CYS A 227 -3.25 -0.31 -14.95
C CYS A 227 -3.52 0.90 -15.84
N LEU A 228 -3.96 2.02 -15.25
CA LEU A 228 -4.24 3.25 -16.00
C LEU A 228 -2.98 3.82 -16.66
N ALA A 229 -1.84 3.83 -15.94
CA ALA A 229 -0.56 4.30 -16.49
C ALA A 229 -0.11 3.47 -17.70
N MET A 230 -0.39 2.18 -17.70
CA MET A 230 -0.07 1.27 -18.80
C MET A 230 -1.11 1.28 -19.92
N GLY A 231 -2.29 1.88 -19.70
CA GLY A 231 -3.42 1.79 -20.64
C GLY A 231 -4.15 0.44 -20.58
N VAL A 232 -3.91 -0.39 -19.56
CA VAL A 232 -4.62 -1.65 -19.35
C VAL A 232 -6.03 -1.37 -18.83
N PRO A 233 -7.09 -1.86 -19.48
CA PRO A 233 -8.46 -1.68 -19.02
C PRO A 233 -8.65 -2.20 -17.59
N VAL A 234 -9.31 -1.41 -16.73
CA VAL A 234 -9.52 -1.77 -15.33
C VAL A 234 -10.98 -1.69 -14.93
N TYR A 235 -11.45 -2.74 -14.24
CA TYR A 235 -12.73 -2.80 -13.58
C TYR A 235 -12.49 -2.73 -12.06
N VAL A 236 -12.91 -1.64 -11.42
CA VAL A 236 -12.66 -1.41 -10.00
C VAL A 236 -13.75 -2.07 -9.19
N TYR A 237 -13.40 -3.17 -8.54
CA TYR A 237 -14.33 -3.95 -7.73
C TYR A 237 -13.59 -4.95 -6.82
N ASP A 238 -14.05 -5.08 -5.58
CA ASP A 238 -13.75 -6.19 -4.69
C ASP A 238 -14.86 -6.35 -3.62
N TYR A 239 -14.56 -6.96 -2.47
CA TYR A 239 -15.54 -7.19 -1.38
C TYR A 239 -16.15 -5.91 -0.79
N LEU A 240 -15.57 -4.75 -1.04
CA LEU A 240 -16.12 -3.42 -0.68
C LEU A 240 -17.04 -2.85 -1.76
N GLY A 241 -17.17 -3.55 -2.89
CA GLY A 241 -17.80 -3.04 -4.09
C GLY A 241 -16.83 -2.22 -4.95
N GLY A 242 -17.35 -1.31 -5.75
CA GLY A 242 -16.54 -0.42 -6.58
C GLY A 242 -17.35 0.25 -7.68
N PRO A 243 -16.79 1.29 -8.35
CA PRO A 243 -17.45 2.03 -9.42
C PRO A 243 -17.56 1.25 -10.74
N GLY A 244 -17.02 0.04 -10.81
CA GLY A 244 -17.01 -0.79 -11.99
C GLY A 244 -15.94 -0.38 -13.02
N TYR A 245 -16.25 -0.49 -14.31
CA TYR A 245 -15.34 -0.11 -15.38
C TYR A 245 -15.03 1.39 -15.32
N LEU A 246 -13.74 1.73 -15.21
CA LEU A 246 -13.33 3.13 -15.15
C LEU A 246 -13.45 3.82 -16.51
N THR A 247 -14.06 4.98 -16.47
CA THR A 247 -14.27 5.89 -17.59
C THR A 247 -13.99 7.32 -17.15
N GLU A 248 -13.87 8.25 -18.07
CA GLU A 248 -13.76 9.67 -17.75
C GLU A 248 -14.92 10.17 -16.87
N ALA A 249 -16.12 9.58 -17.02
CA ALA A 249 -17.30 10.01 -16.29
C ALA A 249 -17.29 9.65 -14.78
N ASN A 250 -16.64 8.57 -14.39
CA ASN A 250 -16.60 8.11 -13.00
C ASN A 250 -15.20 8.18 -12.35
N PHE A 251 -14.17 8.56 -13.12
CA PHE A 251 -12.79 8.59 -12.65
C PHE A 251 -12.58 9.47 -11.41
N SER A 252 -13.06 10.73 -11.43
CA SER A 252 -12.84 11.66 -10.33
C SER A 252 -13.47 11.18 -9.01
N LEU A 253 -14.62 10.49 -9.08
CA LEU A 253 -15.25 9.90 -7.89
C LEU A 253 -14.46 8.69 -7.39
N ALA A 254 -13.99 7.85 -8.31
CA ALA A 254 -13.17 6.69 -7.98
C ALA A 254 -11.83 7.12 -7.34
N GLU A 255 -11.14 8.11 -7.92
CA GLU A 255 -9.89 8.66 -7.41
C GLU A 255 -10.05 9.28 -6.01
N ARG A 256 -11.19 9.94 -5.73
CA ARG A 256 -11.48 10.52 -4.42
C ARG A 256 -11.53 9.46 -3.32
N ASN A 257 -12.07 8.29 -3.64
CA ASN A 257 -12.35 7.20 -2.69
C ASN A 257 -11.24 6.12 -2.67
N ASN A 258 -10.21 6.27 -3.49
CA ASN A 258 -9.09 5.35 -3.67
C ASN A 258 -9.52 4.02 -4.31
#